data_0ac2d75f8a37b7961d324a1c872522f4
#
_entry.id   0ac2d75f8a37b7961d324a1c872522f4
#
_cell.length_a   1.000
_cell.length_b   1.000
_cell.length_c   1.000
_cell.angle_alpha   90.00
_cell.angle_beta   90.00
_cell.angle_gamma   90.00
#
_symmetry.space_group_name_H-M   'P 1'
#
loop_
_entity.id
_entity.type
_entity.pdbx_description
1 polymer ?
#
loop_
_entity_poly.entity_id
_entity_poly.type
_entity_poly.pdbx_seq_one_letter_code
_entity_poly.pdbx_strand_id
1 'polypeptide(L)'
;MKNKILLIALVFVLSSYTKIFAENFIFEASEIKISGDGNIIQATNGTALSKIDNIEIEAKKFKYNKKNLTLNATNGVAKLTNKNIEIKANKFLYDENLSQLTAIGNVEVKDILNKLLIKSEKIFFNSKNKNMESKTITSLEDGNGNFFSSDTFFYSSNDGIVKFNNAKLTDKEENITTMKKAYLDLNTNQILGKDFSANFNDSSFNNDNNPRLKGNSFSSDGDNSIISKGVFTTCKKRDTCPPWQISAEKIRHDKKKKILYYDNAWLTLYDTPVLYFPKFFHPDPSVKRQSGFLMPTVISSSNLG
;
A
#
# COMPACT_ATOMS: atom_id res chain seq x y z
N MET A 1 -37.67 -57.65 -45.75
CA MET A 1 -37.71 -57.00 -44.41
C MET A 1 -36.50 -56.07 -44.32
N LYS A 2 -36.72 -54.78 -44.22
CA LYS A 2 -35.68 -53.75 -44.34
C LYS A 2 -35.11 -53.43 -42.95
N ASN A 3 -33.83 -53.69 -42.72
CA ASN A 3 -33.08 -53.24 -41.54
C ASN A 3 -32.75 -51.76 -41.68
N LYS A 4 -33.33 -50.93 -40.82
CA LYS A 4 -32.91 -49.55 -40.63
C LYS A 4 -31.78 -49.50 -39.66
N ILE A 5 -30.59 -49.22 -40.13
CA ILE A 5 -29.44 -48.88 -39.29
C ILE A 5 -29.57 -47.42 -38.89
N LEU A 6 -29.78 -47.21 -37.60
CA LEU A 6 -29.85 -45.88 -37.01
C LEU A 6 -28.40 -45.39 -36.78
N LEU A 7 -27.98 -44.44 -37.61
CA LEU A 7 -26.67 -43.80 -37.48
C LEU A 7 -26.79 -42.71 -36.43
N ILE A 8 -26.36 -42.97 -35.21
CA ILE A 8 -26.23 -41.95 -34.13
C ILE A 8 -24.93 -41.18 -34.43
N ALA A 9 -25.08 -39.98 -34.96
CA ALA A 9 -23.96 -39.03 -35.11
C ALA A 9 -23.65 -38.46 -33.72
N LEU A 10 -22.63 -38.99 -33.06
CA LEU A 10 -22.08 -38.43 -31.82
C LEU A 10 -21.33 -37.14 -32.18
N VAL A 11 -22.00 -36.00 -32.03
CA VAL A 11 -21.33 -34.69 -32.16
C VAL A 11 -20.45 -34.49 -30.93
N PHE A 12 -19.19 -34.85 -31.08
CA PHE A 12 -18.14 -34.46 -30.14
C PHE A 12 -17.89 -32.94 -30.34
N VAL A 13 -18.44 -32.12 -29.47
CA VAL A 13 -18.04 -30.72 -29.36
C VAL A 13 -16.68 -30.69 -28.67
N LEU A 14 -15.62 -30.91 -29.45
CA LEU A 14 -14.26 -30.61 -29.04
C LEU A 14 -14.17 -29.07 -28.94
N SER A 15 -14.13 -28.55 -27.73
CA SER A 15 -13.72 -27.17 -27.45
C SER A 15 -12.23 -27.05 -27.83
N SER A 16 -11.97 -26.86 -29.12
CA SER A 16 -10.63 -26.66 -29.65
C SER A 16 -10.19 -25.20 -29.33
N TYR A 17 -9.22 -25.07 -28.45
CA TYR A 17 -8.49 -23.80 -28.31
C TYR A 17 -7.62 -23.60 -29.56
N THR A 18 -7.77 -22.43 -30.20
CA THR A 18 -6.91 -22.06 -31.32
C THR A 18 -5.73 -21.24 -30.82
N LYS A 19 -4.51 -21.54 -31.32
CA LYS A 19 -3.29 -20.78 -31.03
C LYS A 19 -2.89 -19.96 -32.25
N ILE A 20 -2.59 -18.68 -32.01
CA ILE A 20 -2.02 -17.80 -33.05
C ILE A 20 -0.76 -17.15 -32.47
N PHE A 21 0.31 -17.15 -33.26
CA PHE A 21 1.56 -16.44 -32.99
C PHE A 21 1.51 -15.08 -33.70
N ALA A 22 1.51 -14.01 -32.93
CA ALA A 22 1.82 -12.66 -33.40
C ALA A 22 3.27 -12.37 -32.98
N GLU A 23 3.98 -11.47 -33.63
CA GLU A 23 5.43 -11.24 -33.44
C GLU A 23 5.89 -11.31 -31.98
N ASN A 24 5.18 -10.64 -31.06
CA ASN A 24 5.56 -10.57 -29.65
C ASN A 24 4.54 -11.22 -28.69
N PHE A 25 3.33 -11.59 -29.19
CA PHE A 25 2.29 -12.24 -28.39
C PHE A 25 1.93 -13.62 -28.93
N ILE A 26 1.72 -14.55 -28.00
CA ILE A 26 1.03 -15.82 -28.27
C ILE A 26 -0.38 -15.68 -27.71
N PHE A 27 -1.38 -15.91 -28.55
CA PHE A 27 -2.79 -15.95 -28.15
C PHE A 27 -3.28 -17.39 -28.10
N GLU A 28 -3.91 -17.78 -27.01
CA GLU A 28 -4.68 -19.01 -26.87
C GLU A 28 -6.09 -18.63 -26.43
N ALA A 29 -7.10 -18.81 -27.27
CA ALA A 29 -8.45 -18.38 -26.98
C ALA A 29 -9.50 -19.27 -27.63
N SER A 30 -10.74 -19.20 -27.12
CA SER A 30 -11.86 -19.96 -27.67
C SER A 30 -12.27 -19.48 -29.06
N GLU A 31 -12.07 -18.21 -29.37
CA GLU A 31 -12.34 -17.62 -30.68
C GLU A 31 -11.30 -16.55 -30.99
N ILE A 32 -10.75 -16.59 -32.22
CA ILE A 32 -9.81 -15.59 -32.71
C ILE A 32 -10.25 -15.11 -34.09
N LYS A 33 -10.38 -13.78 -34.23
CA LYS A 33 -10.70 -13.10 -35.49
C LYS A 33 -9.55 -12.20 -35.88
N ILE A 34 -9.18 -12.26 -37.17
CA ILE A 34 -8.16 -11.38 -37.73
C ILE A 34 -8.83 -10.47 -38.75
N SER A 35 -8.61 -9.16 -38.68
CA SER A 35 -9.15 -8.13 -39.54
C SER A 35 -8.11 -7.04 -39.83
N GLY A 36 -8.47 -6.09 -40.74
CA GLY A 36 -7.58 -4.99 -41.05
C GLY A 36 -6.28 -5.43 -41.72
N ASP A 37 -6.37 -6.22 -42.78
CA ASP A 37 -5.23 -6.78 -43.52
C ASP A 37 -4.22 -7.53 -42.62
N GLY A 38 -4.74 -8.23 -41.63
CA GLY A 38 -3.92 -8.97 -40.68
C GLY A 38 -3.35 -8.17 -39.48
N ASN A 39 -3.67 -6.85 -39.43
CA ASN A 39 -3.09 -5.97 -38.40
C ASN A 39 -3.84 -5.96 -37.08
N ILE A 40 -5.11 -6.39 -37.06
CA ILE A 40 -5.93 -6.41 -35.87
C ILE A 40 -6.30 -7.85 -35.51
N ILE A 41 -5.91 -8.30 -34.33
CA ILE A 41 -6.32 -9.57 -33.75
C ILE A 41 -7.34 -9.29 -32.65
N GLN A 42 -8.49 -9.95 -32.72
CA GLN A 42 -9.50 -9.97 -31.68
C GLN A 42 -9.61 -11.39 -31.15
N ALA A 43 -9.62 -11.56 -29.83
CA ALA A 43 -9.78 -12.86 -29.20
C ALA A 43 -10.76 -12.79 -28.04
N THR A 44 -11.43 -13.90 -27.76
CA THR A 44 -12.38 -14.01 -26.65
C THR A 44 -12.07 -15.22 -25.78
N ASN A 45 -12.21 -15.04 -24.46
CA ASN A 45 -12.02 -16.07 -23.43
C ASN A 45 -10.71 -16.85 -23.65
N GLY A 46 -9.60 -16.28 -23.20
CA GLY A 46 -8.31 -16.90 -23.40
C GLY A 46 -7.18 -16.18 -22.70
N THR A 47 -5.97 -16.42 -23.17
CA THR A 47 -4.73 -15.84 -22.69
C THR A 47 -3.93 -15.17 -23.80
N ALA A 48 -3.19 -14.13 -23.45
CA ALA A 48 -2.21 -13.46 -24.28
C ALA A 48 -0.88 -13.42 -23.54
N LEU A 49 0.14 -14.12 -24.04
CA LEU A 49 1.47 -14.21 -23.44
C LEU A 49 2.46 -13.33 -24.20
N SER A 50 3.04 -12.32 -23.55
CA SER A 50 4.19 -11.58 -24.05
C SER A 50 5.46 -12.38 -23.78
N LYS A 51 6.16 -12.78 -24.85
CA LYS A 51 7.43 -13.52 -24.76
C LYS A 51 8.58 -12.65 -24.24
N ILE A 52 8.55 -11.36 -24.56
CA ILE A 52 9.64 -10.42 -24.24
C ILE A 52 9.54 -9.99 -22.77
N ASP A 53 8.35 -9.68 -22.31
CA ASP A 53 8.13 -9.06 -21.01
C ASP A 53 7.72 -10.05 -19.91
N ASN A 54 7.51 -11.33 -20.25
CA ASN A 54 7.06 -12.38 -19.33
C ASN A 54 5.75 -12.01 -18.61
N ILE A 55 4.81 -11.41 -19.37
CA ILE A 55 3.48 -11.04 -18.89
C ILE A 55 2.47 -11.95 -19.58
N GLU A 56 1.70 -12.68 -18.80
CA GLU A 56 0.55 -13.45 -19.25
C GLU A 56 -0.72 -12.72 -18.83
N ILE A 57 -1.61 -12.40 -19.77
CA ILE A 57 -2.89 -11.77 -19.50
C ILE A 57 -3.99 -12.75 -19.85
N GLU A 58 -4.76 -13.18 -18.85
CA GLU A 58 -6.00 -13.94 -19.01
C GLU A 58 -7.18 -12.97 -18.98
N ALA A 59 -8.05 -12.98 -20.00
CA ALA A 59 -9.18 -12.04 -20.06
C ALA A 59 -10.33 -12.53 -20.92
N LYS A 60 -11.49 -11.89 -20.75
CA LYS A 60 -12.71 -12.20 -21.53
C LYS A 60 -12.64 -11.74 -22.98
N LYS A 61 -11.98 -10.60 -23.24
CA LYS A 61 -11.87 -10.04 -24.60
C LYS A 61 -10.51 -9.40 -24.79
N PHE A 62 -9.96 -9.56 -25.98
CA PHE A 62 -8.70 -8.96 -26.41
C PHE A 62 -8.88 -8.22 -27.74
N LYS A 63 -8.12 -7.13 -27.91
CA LYS A 63 -7.91 -6.45 -29.18
C LYS A 63 -6.44 -6.04 -29.27
N TYR A 64 -5.69 -6.69 -30.13
CA TYR A 64 -4.29 -6.38 -30.40
C TYR A 64 -4.15 -5.68 -31.73
N ASN A 65 -3.40 -4.59 -31.76
CA ASN A 65 -3.05 -3.84 -32.96
C ASN A 65 -1.55 -3.98 -33.22
N LYS A 66 -1.19 -4.71 -34.27
CA LYS A 66 0.20 -4.96 -34.68
C LYS A 66 0.94 -3.71 -35.14
N LYS A 67 0.24 -2.75 -35.76
CA LYS A 67 0.87 -1.50 -36.26
C LYS A 67 1.32 -0.62 -35.09
N ASN A 68 0.50 -0.52 -34.05
CA ASN A 68 0.76 0.33 -32.90
C ASN A 68 1.42 -0.44 -31.75
N LEU A 69 1.57 -1.75 -31.88
CA LEU A 69 2.09 -2.65 -30.83
C LEU A 69 1.35 -2.48 -29.49
N THR A 70 0.00 -2.44 -29.54
CA THR A 70 -0.84 -2.22 -28.38
C THR A 70 -1.85 -3.33 -28.19
N LEU A 71 -1.97 -3.85 -26.95
CA LEU A 71 -2.96 -4.83 -26.56
C LEU A 71 -3.96 -4.19 -25.59
N ASN A 72 -5.24 -4.33 -25.89
CA ASN A 72 -6.34 -4.04 -24.98
C ASN A 72 -6.94 -5.35 -24.51
N ALA A 73 -7.15 -5.51 -23.20
CA ALA A 73 -7.87 -6.64 -22.64
C ALA A 73 -8.91 -6.15 -21.60
N THR A 74 -10.00 -6.91 -21.46
CA THR A 74 -11.09 -6.52 -20.54
C THR A 74 -11.49 -7.66 -19.64
N ASN A 75 -11.72 -7.34 -18.36
CA ASN A 75 -12.13 -8.26 -17.29
C ASN A 75 -11.18 -9.45 -17.19
N GLY A 76 -10.02 -9.23 -16.60
CA GLY A 76 -8.98 -10.24 -16.55
C GLY A 76 -8.01 -10.12 -15.41
N VAL A 77 -6.97 -10.95 -15.49
CA VAL A 77 -5.82 -11.01 -14.59
C VAL A 77 -4.55 -11.03 -15.41
N ALA A 78 -3.61 -10.14 -15.09
CA ALA A 78 -2.26 -10.18 -15.63
C ALA A 78 -1.31 -10.81 -14.60
N LYS A 79 -0.53 -11.81 -15.02
CA LYS A 79 0.45 -12.51 -14.19
C LYS A 79 1.86 -12.16 -14.67
N LEU A 80 2.70 -11.75 -13.74
CA LEU A 80 4.13 -11.53 -13.95
C LEU A 80 4.84 -12.82 -13.56
N THR A 81 5.05 -13.72 -14.54
CA THR A 81 5.40 -15.12 -14.31
C THR A 81 6.69 -15.35 -13.52
N ASN A 82 7.62 -14.38 -13.58
CA ASN A 82 8.92 -14.46 -12.90
C ASN A 82 8.97 -13.75 -11.54
N LYS A 83 7.84 -13.19 -11.03
CA LYS A 83 7.80 -12.42 -9.77
C LYS A 83 6.68 -12.82 -8.82
N ASN A 84 5.84 -13.79 -9.17
CA ASN A 84 4.64 -14.17 -8.41
C ASN A 84 3.75 -12.97 -8.08
N ILE A 85 3.61 -12.04 -9.04
CA ILE A 85 2.73 -10.88 -8.94
C ILE A 85 1.54 -11.08 -9.85
N GLU A 86 0.34 -10.92 -9.30
CA GLU A 86 -0.92 -10.97 -10.02
C GLU A 86 -1.60 -9.60 -9.96
N ILE A 87 -2.08 -9.12 -11.11
CA ILE A 87 -2.80 -7.85 -11.25
C ILE A 87 -4.19 -8.16 -11.81
N LYS A 88 -5.24 -7.94 -11.04
CA LYS A 88 -6.64 -8.05 -11.46
C LYS A 88 -7.17 -6.65 -11.79
N ALA A 89 -7.93 -6.51 -12.90
CA ALA A 89 -8.53 -5.23 -13.28
C ALA A 89 -9.71 -5.41 -14.24
N ASN A 90 -10.52 -4.36 -14.39
CA ASN A 90 -11.60 -4.33 -15.37
C ASN A 90 -11.06 -4.16 -16.79
N LYS A 91 -9.95 -3.43 -16.95
CA LYS A 91 -9.33 -3.17 -18.26
C LYS A 91 -7.81 -3.14 -18.16
N PHE A 92 -7.16 -3.70 -19.15
CA PHE A 92 -5.72 -3.60 -19.38
C PHE A 92 -5.42 -2.92 -20.72
N LEU A 93 -4.42 -2.06 -20.70
CA LEU A 93 -3.78 -1.49 -21.86
C LEU A 93 -2.29 -1.83 -21.77
N TYR A 94 -1.78 -2.57 -22.72
CA TYR A 94 -0.35 -2.88 -22.79
C TYR A 94 0.24 -2.22 -24.03
N ASP A 95 1.31 -1.46 -23.84
CA ASP A 95 2.11 -0.83 -24.88
C ASP A 95 3.48 -1.49 -24.92
N GLU A 96 3.76 -2.24 -25.98
CA GLU A 96 5.03 -2.96 -26.13
C GLU A 96 6.23 -2.02 -26.32
N ASN A 97 6.02 -0.88 -27.01
CA ASN A 97 7.11 0.09 -27.23
C ASN A 97 7.63 0.65 -25.91
N LEU A 98 6.72 0.86 -24.96
CA LEU A 98 7.03 1.38 -23.62
C LEU A 98 7.28 0.26 -22.60
N SER A 99 6.99 -0.99 -22.97
CA SER A 99 6.95 -2.14 -22.03
C SER A 99 6.09 -1.82 -20.81
N GLN A 100 4.93 -1.18 -21.03
CA GLN A 100 4.08 -0.65 -19.99
C GLN A 100 2.68 -1.29 -20.01
N LEU A 101 2.31 -1.91 -18.90
CA LEU A 101 0.95 -2.36 -18.62
C LEU A 101 0.23 -1.31 -17.80
N THR A 102 -0.92 -0.85 -18.26
CA THR A 102 -1.84 0.01 -17.49
C THR A 102 -3.07 -0.79 -17.12
N ALA A 103 -3.28 -1.00 -15.83
CA ALA A 103 -4.47 -1.61 -15.26
C ALA A 103 -5.45 -0.52 -14.79
N ILE A 104 -6.73 -0.66 -15.12
CA ILE A 104 -7.76 0.37 -14.88
C ILE A 104 -9.03 -0.29 -14.35
N GLY A 105 -9.60 0.31 -13.33
CA GLY A 105 -10.88 -0.04 -12.72
C GLY A 105 -10.77 -1.22 -11.75
N ASN A 106 -11.05 -0.97 -10.47
CA ASN A 106 -10.97 -1.96 -9.40
C ASN A 106 -9.67 -2.77 -9.41
N VAL A 107 -8.54 -2.08 -9.54
CA VAL A 107 -7.25 -2.73 -9.64
C VAL A 107 -6.86 -3.33 -8.29
N GLU A 108 -6.56 -4.62 -8.30
CA GLU A 108 -6.03 -5.37 -7.16
C GLU A 108 -4.72 -6.05 -7.58
N VAL A 109 -3.63 -5.74 -6.88
CA VAL A 109 -2.32 -6.37 -7.08
C VAL A 109 -1.99 -7.22 -5.87
N LYS A 110 -1.62 -8.47 -6.13
CA LYS A 110 -1.09 -9.40 -5.12
C LYS A 110 0.36 -9.69 -5.42
N ASP A 111 1.25 -9.29 -4.53
CA ASP A 111 2.64 -9.73 -4.52
C ASP A 111 2.77 -10.83 -3.47
N ILE A 112 2.83 -12.07 -3.95
CA ILE A 112 2.79 -13.27 -3.09
C ILE A 112 4.08 -13.38 -2.27
N LEU A 113 5.24 -13.03 -2.86
CA LEU A 113 6.54 -13.11 -2.20
C LEU A 113 6.66 -12.12 -1.05
N ASN A 114 6.25 -10.88 -1.30
CA ASN A 114 6.31 -9.81 -0.31
C ASN A 114 5.06 -9.74 0.58
N LYS A 115 4.06 -10.61 0.35
CA LYS A 115 2.77 -10.64 1.07
C LYS A 115 2.06 -9.29 1.05
N LEU A 116 2.04 -8.64 -0.12
CA LEU A 116 1.38 -7.34 -0.30
C LEU A 116 0.06 -7.50 -1.03
N LEU A 117 -0.94 -6.76 -0.56
CA LEU A 117 -2.19 -6.53 -1.26
C LEU A 117 -2.34 -5.04 -1.54
N ILE A 118 -2.32 -4.65 -2.83
CA ILE A 118 -2.41 -3.26 -3.26
C ILE A 118 -3.73 -3.07 -4.00
N LYS A 119 -4.48 -2.02 -3.67
CA LYS A 119 -5.72 -1.66 -4.36
C LYS A 119 -5.70 -0.21 -4.81
N SER A 120 -6.15 0.02 -6.04
CA SER A 120 -6.20 1.36 -6.64
C SER A 120 -7.22 1.40 -7.78
N GLU A 121 -7.57 2.58 -8.24
CA GLU A 121 -8.38 2.73 -9.47
C GLU A 121 -7.53 2.56 -10.74
N LYS A 122 -6.26 2.93 -10.69
CA LYS A 122 -5.36 2.84 -11.83
C LYS A 122 -3.92 2.59 -11.40
N ILE A 123 -3.28 1.59 -12.02
CA ILE A 123 -1.87 1.27 -11.81
C ILE A 123 -1.15 1.18 -13.15
N PHE A 124 0.03 1.77 -13.22
CA PHE A 124 0.99 1.62 -14.29
C PHE A 124 2.08 0.66 -13.83
N PHE A 125 2.35 -0.36 -14.60
CA PHE A 125 3.46 -1.29 -14.36
C PHE A 125 4.41 -1.24 -15.56
N ASN A 126 5.70 -1.02 -15.31
CA ASN A 126 6.74 -1.12 -16.32
C ASN A 126 7.48 -2.45 -16.18
N SER A 127 7.49 -3.27 -17.24
CA SER A 127 8.05 -4.62 -17.21
C SER A 127 9.59 -4.65 -17.24
N LYS A 128 10.24 -3.60 -17.75
CA LYS A 128 11.72 -3.52 -17.83
C LYS A 128 12.35 -3.26 -16.47
N ASN A 129 11.88 -2.23 -15.78
CA ASN A 129 12.44 -1.84 -14.47
C ASN A 129 11.65 -2.41 -13.28
N LYS A 130 10.56 -3.16 -13.56
CA LYS A 130 9.71 -3.81 -12.55
C LYS A 130 9.11 -2.84 -11.52
N ASN A 131 8.79 -1.63 -11.97
CA ASN A 131 8.20 -0.60 -11.13
C ASN A 131 6.68 -0.52 -11.35
N MET A 132 5.96 -0.27 -10.26
CA MET A 132 4.55 0.05 -10.27
C MET A 132 4.34 1.47 -9.75
N GLU A 133 3.43 2.21 -10.34
CA GLU A 133 3.04 3.53 -9.85
C GLU A 133 1.55 3.78 -10.00
N SER A 134 1.02 4.58 -9.09
CA SER A 134 -0.33 5.12 -9.15
C SER A 134 -0.32 6.60 -8.82
N LYS A 135 -1.16 7.36 -9.53
CA LYS A 135 -1.45 8.79 -9.28
C LYS A 135 -2.86 8.98 -8.74
N THR A 136 -3.49 7.91 -8.28
CA THR A 136 -4.80 7.90 -7.64
C THR A 136 -4.65 7.34 -6.23
N ILE A 137 -5.64 7.58 -5.37
CA ILE A 137 -5.65 7.02 -4.02
C ILE A 137 -5.40 5.52 -4.09
N THR A 138 -4.37 5.09 -3.39
CA THR A 138 -3.92 3.70 -3.37
C THR A 138 -3.82 3.22 -1.94
N SER A 139 -4.33 2.03 -1.67
CA SER A 139 -4.14 1.33 -0.41
C SER A 139 -3.18 0.16 -0.58
N LEU A 140 -2.41 -0.11 0.46
CA LEU A 140 -1.51 -1.25 0.56
C LEU A 140 -1.68 -1.89 1.94
N GLU A 141 -1.88 -3.19 1.97
CA GLU A 141 -1.84 -4.02 3.17
C GLU A 141 -0.59 -4.89 3.11
N ASP A 142 0.21 -4.90 4.18
CA ASP A 142 1.40 -5.72 4.29
C ASP A 142 1.14 -7.02 5.08
N GLY A 143 2.10 -7.96 5.02
CA GLY A 143 2.00 -9.23 5.75
C GLY A 143 2.02 -9.11 7.28
N ASN A 144 2.25 -7.92 7.82
CA ASN A 144 2.30 -7.63 9.25
C ASN A 144 0.98 -7.04 9.79
N GLY A 145 -0.01 -6.83 8.92
CA GLY A 145 -1.29 -6.23 9.26
C GLY A 145 -1.26 -4.72 9.34
N ASN A 146 -0.28 -4.07 8.71
CA ASN A 146 -0.28 -2.62 8.54
C ASN A 146 -1.05 -2.26 7.27
N PHE A 147 -1.90 -1.25 7.39
CA PHE A 147 -2.67 -0.70 6.29
C PHE A 147 -2.21 0.71 5.96
N PHE A 148 -1.69 0.89 4.75
CA PHE A 148 -1.28 2.18 4.20
C PHE A 148 -2.35 2.70 3.23
N SER A 149 -2.59 4.00 3.24
CA SER A 149 -3.34 4.71 2.21
C SER A 149 -2.57 5.96 1.82
N SER A 150 -2.54 6.32 0.54
CA SER A 150 -1.79 7.48 0.03
C SER A 150 -2.39 8.06 -1.24
N ASP A 151 -2.09 9.33 -1.53
CA ASP A 151 -2.55 10.00 -2.75
C ASP A 151 -1.79 9.52 -3.99
N THR A 152 -0.50 9.23 -3.82
CA THR A 152 0.36 8.66 -4.88
C THR A 152 1.22 7.54 -4.32
N PHE A 153 1.46 6.56 -5.15
CA PHE A 153 2.14 5.33 -4.81
C PHE A 153 3.20 4.99 -5.86
N PHE A 154 4.34 4.51 -5.40
CA PHE A 154 5.40 3.94 -6.22
C PHE A 154 5.96 2.71 -5.52
N TYR A 155 6.11 1.62 -6.25
CA TYR A 155 6.71 0.38 -5.77
C TYR A 155 7.75 -0.15 -6.75
N SER A 156 8.99 -0.33 -6.29
CA SER A 156 10.05 -1.04 -7.01
C SER A 156 10.12 -2.48 -6.50
N SER A 157 9.66 -3.43 -7.31
CA SER A 157 9.67 -4.83 -6.91
C SER A 157 11.06 -5.48 -6.95
N ASN A 158 12.03 -4.84 -7.61
CA ASN A 158 13.42 -5.28 -7.59
C ASN A 158 14.12 -4.89 -6.29
N ASP A 159 13.88 -3.68 -5.81
CA ASP A 159 14.54 -3.12 -4.63
C ASP A 159 13.76 -3.40 -3.35
N GLY A 160 12.50 -3.80 -3.46
CA GLY A 160 11.61 -3.97 -2.31
C GLY A 160 11.22 -2.64 -1.65
N ILE A 161 11.28 -1.52 -2.38
CA ILE A 161 11.01 -0.18 -1.84
C ILE A 161 9.64 0.31 -2.28
N VAL A 162 8.83 0.72 -1.30
CA VAL A 162 7.56 1.41 -1.51
C VAL A 162 7.68 2.86 -1.09
N LYS A 163 7.17 3.79 -1.91
CA LYS A 163 7.14 5.23 -1.64
C LYS A 163 5.71 5.74 -1.69
N PHE A 164 5.37 6.57 -0.73
CA PHE A 164 4.04 7.15 -0.58
C PHE A 164 4.14 8.67 -0.42
N ASN A 165 3.18 9.40 -0.99
CA ASN A 165 2.95 10.80 -0.67
C ASN A 165 1.60 10.94 0.04
N ASN A 166 1.56 11.78 1.08
CA ASN A 166 0.42 11.95 1.97
C ASN A 166 -0.08 10.60 2.51
N ALA A 167 0.86 9.87 3.13
CA ALA A 167 0.59 8.54 3.65
C ALA A 167 -0.21 8.60 4.96
N LYS A 168 -1.19 7.72 5.08
CA LYS A 168 -1.85 7.36 6.34
C LYS A 168 -1.57 5.88 6.58
N LEU A 169 -0.89 5.58 7.67
CA LEU A 169 -0.66 4.22 8.17
C LEU A 169 -1.62 3.96 9.33
N THR A 170 -2.31 2.85 9.27
CA THR A 170 -3.06 2.29 10.41
C THR A 170 -2.40 0.97 10.76
N ASP A 171 -1.91 0.83 11.98
CA ASP A 171 -1.31 -0.41 12.47
C ASP A 171 -2.39 -1.37 13.02
N LYS A 172 -1.96 -2.57 13.43
CA LYS A 172 -2.86 -3.61 13.97
C LYS A 172 -3.51 -3.23 15.31
N GLU A 173 -2.95 -2.26 16.03
CA GLU A 173 -3.54 -1.68 17.25
C GLU A 173 -4.45 -0.47 16.93
N GLU A 174 -4.74 -0.22 15.65
CA GLU A 174 -5.55 0.90 15.15
C GLU A 174 -4.94 2.28 15.41
N ASN A 175 -3.64 2.37 15.73
CA ASN A 175 -2.95 3.64 15.80
C ASN A 175 -2.87 4.26 14.40
N ILE A 176 -3.15 5.55 14.32
CA ILE A 176 -3.13 6.26 13.04
C ILE A 176 -1.90 7.16 12.99
N THR A 177 -1.05 6.89 12.00
CA THR A 177 0.12 7.70 11.68
C THR A 177 -0.04 8.34 10.32
N THR A 178 0.17 9.64 10.22
CA THR A 178 0.19 10.38 8.96
C THR A 178 1.59 10.91 8.67
N MET A 179 2.00 10.88 7.41
CA MET A 179 3.30 11.36 6.94
C MET A 179 3.15 12.02 5.58
N LYS A 180 3.75 13.17 5.36
CA LYS A 180 3.73 13.83 4.05
C LYS A 180 4.47 13.03 2.98
N LYS A 181 5.58 12.40 3.37
CA LYS A 181 6.31 11.42 2.56
C LYS A 181 6.65 10.23 3.43
N ALA A 182 6.44 9.03 2.90
CA ALA A 182 6.81 7.79 3.58
C ALA A 182 7.53 6.84 2.62
N TYR A 183 8.43 6.04 3.17
CA TYR A 183 9.15 4.96 2.50
C TYR A 183 9.05 3.72 3.37
N LEU A 184 8.70 2.60 2.75
CA LEU A 184 8.72 1.28 3.37
C LEU A 184 9.75 0.44 2.62
N ASP A 185 10.72 -0.08 3.33
CA ASP A 185 11.66 -1.09 2.84
C ASP A 185 11.15 -2.48 3.27
N LEU A 186 10.72 -3.26 2.30
CA LEU A 186 10.17 -4.60 2.52
C LEU A 186 11.23 -5.63 2.94
N ASN A 187 12.51 -5.38 2.62
CA ASN A 187 13.60 -6.28 2.96
C ASN A 187 13.97 -6.17 4.44
N THR A 188 13.88 -4.96 5.00
CA THR A 188 14.24 -4.66 6.39
C THR A 188 13.04 -4.37 7.28
N ASN A 189 11.82 -4.27 6.72
CA ASN A 189 10.61 -3.79 7.37
C ASN A 189 10.77 -2.39 8.00
N GLN A 190 11.71 -1.60 7.48
CA GLN A 190 11.97 -0.25 7.96
C GLN A 190 11.01 0.75 7.31
N ILE A 191 10.44 1.62 8.15
CA ILE A 191 9.60 2.74 7.70
C ILE A 191 10.34 4.05 7.98
N LEU A 192 10.44 4.90 6.96
CA LEU A 192 10.96 6.26 7.08
C LEU A 192 9.87 7.24 6.69
N GLY A 193 9.75 8.35 7.41
CA GLY A 193 8.73 9.37 7.14
C GLY A 193 9.20 10.80 7.39
N LYS A 194 8.55 11.74 6.72
CA LYS A 194 8.69 13.18 6.96
C LYS A 194 7.35 13.80 7.31
N ASP A 195 7.39 14.86 8.12
CA ASP A 195 6.20 15.57 8.60
C ASP A 195 5.21 14.59 9.23
N PHE A 196 5.69 13.94 10.28
CA PHE A 196 5.04 12.83 10.98
C PHE A 196 4.04 13.34 12.02
N SER A 197 2.89 12.68 12.11
CA SER A 197 1.92 12.85 13.19
C SER A 197 1.26 11.49 13.48
N ALA A 198 1.36 11.04 14.73
CA ALA A 198 0.68 9.83 15.23
C ALA A 198 -0.40 10.19 16.26
N ASN A 199 -1.55 9.52 16.15
CA ASN A 199 -2.58 9.48 17.17
C ASN A 199 -2.67 8.04 17.66
N PHE A 200 -2.52 7.86 18.96
CA PHE A 200 -2.61 6.55 19.59
C PHE A 200 -4.08 6.24 19.89
N ASN A 201 -4.51 5.06 19.47
CA ASN A 201 -5.84 4.56 19.78
C ASN A 201 -5.72 3.71 21.04
N ASP A 202 -6.20 4.24 22.16
CA ASP A 202 -6.21 3.47 23.40
C ASP A 202 -7.56 3.59 24.07
N SER A 203 -8.28 2.47 24.10
CA SER A 203 -9.56 2.30 24.82
C SER A 203 -9.40 2.44 26.36
N SER A 204 -8.16 2.45 26.87
CA SER A 204 -7.87 2.63 28.30
C SER A 204 -7.80 4.08 28.75
N PHE A 205 -7.76 5.03 27.82
CA PHE A 205 -7.83 6.45 28.16
C PHE A 205 -9.27 6.92 28.40
N ASN A 206 -9.43 7.76 29.40
CA ASN A 206 -10.68 8.52 29.56
C ASN A 206 -10.94 9.32 28.27
N ASN A 207 -12.21 9.53 27.92
CA ASN A 207 -12.65 10.26 26.71
C ASN A 207 -12.08 11.70 26.58
N ASP A 208 -11.40 12.19 27.61
CA ASP A 208 -10.77 13.51 27.65
C ASP A 208 -9.29 13.53 27.24
N ASN A 209 -8.67 12.37 27.01
CA ASN A 209 -7.27 12.26 26.61
C ASN A 209 -7.14 11.88 25.13
N ASN A 210 -6.30 12.61 24.41
CA ASN A 210 -5.95 12.30 23.02
C ASN A 210 -4.42 12.23 22.88
N PRO A 211 -3.79 11.11 23.23
CA PRO A 211 -2.34 10.96 23.13
C PRO A 211 -1.90 11.08 21.68
N ARG A 212 -0.99 12.01 21.43
CA ARG A 212 -0.47 12.27 20.09
C ARG A 212 0.99 12.70 20.10
N LEU A 213 1.66 12.34 19.03
CA LEU A 213 3.07 12.62 18.82
C LEU A 213 3.25 13.19 17.43
N LYS A 214 4.00 14.27 17.29
CA LYS A 214 4.37 14.89 16.02
C LYS A 214 5.88 15.02 15.91
N GLY A 215 6.40 15.13 14.71
CA GLY A 215 7.83 15.36 14.49
C GLY A 215 8.17 15.61 13.02
N ASN A 216 9.38 16.09 12.78
CA ASN A 216 9.85 16.40 11.43
C ASN A 216 10.22 15.14 10.67
N SER A 217 10.84 14.16 11.33
CA SER A 217 11.19 12.89 10.73
C SER A 217 10.86 11.73 11.65
N PHE A 218 10.56 10.62 11.04
CA PHE A 218 10.20 9.37 11.66
C PHE A 218 11.03 8.24 11.04
N SER A 219 11.53 7.34 11.87
CA SER A 219 12.14 6.08 11.45
C SER A 219 11.67 4.99 12.39
N SER A 220 11.26 3.84 11.86
CA SER A 220 10.86 2.66 12.64
C SER A 220 11.43 1.40 12.01
N ASP A 221 11.98 0.52 12.84
CA ASP A 221 12.46 -0.82 12.46
C ASP A 221 11.56 -1.97 12.95
N GLY A 222 10.33 -1.60 13.31
CA GLY A 222 9.35 -2.52 13.91
C GLY A 222 9.38 -2.49 15.44
N ASP A 223 10.52 -2.64 16.08
CA ASP A 223 10.67 -2.68 17.54
C ASP A 223 10.88 -1.29 18.15
N ASN A 224 11.59 -0.43 17.45
CA ASN A 224 11.90 0.93 17.88
C ASN A 224 11.40 1.94 16.86
N SER A 225 10.97 3.09 17.35
CA SER A 225 10.71 4.25 16.52
C SER A 225 11.54 5.44 17.02
N ILE A 226 12.10 6.20 16.08
CA ILE A 226 12.90 7.39 16.37
C ILE A 226 12.22 8.58 15.68
N ILE A 227 11.94 9.62 16.45
CA ILE A 227 11.32 10.86 15.97
C ILE A 227 12.26 12.01 16.27
N SER A 228 12.55 12.84 15.25
CA SER A 228 13.35 14.04 15.40
C SER A 228 12.46 15.26 15.55
N LYS A 229 12.84 16.18 16.45
CA LYS A 229 12.09 17.39 16.79
C LYS A 229 10.66 17.03 17.13
N GLY A 230 10.51 16.07 18.08
CA GLY A 230 9.25 15.49 18.47
C GLY A 230 8.50 16.35 19.48
N VAL A 231 7.18 16.35 19.39
CA VAL A 231 6.27 16.99 20.38
C VAL A 231 5.21 15.98 20.77
N PHE A 232 5.11 15.70 22.06
CA PHE A 232 4.15 14.76 22.64
C PHE A 232 3.19 15.48 23.59
N THR A 233 1.92 15.11 23.56
CA THR A 233 0.90 15.53 24.53
C THR A 233 -0.21 14.48 24.61
N THR A 234 -0.92 14.44 25.75
CA THR A 234 -2.17 13.67 25.89
C THR A 234 -3.41 14.57 26.00
N CYS A 235 -3.23 15.89 25.97
CA CYS A 235 -4.35 16.82 26.07
C CYS A 235 -5.39 16.60 24.97
N LYS A 236 -6.66 16.83 25.29
CA LYS A 236 -7.76 16.80 24.32
C LYS A 236 -7.45 17.74 23.15
N LYS A 237 -7.75 17.29 21.95
CA LYS A 237 -7.59 18.10 20.74
C LYS A 237 -8.58 19.27 20.79
N ARG A 238 -8.05 20.49 20.80
CA ARG A 238 -8.80 21.76 20.81
C ARG A 238 -8.26 22.66 19.71
N ASP A 239 -8.97 23.72 19.38
CA ASP A 239 -8.54 24.70 18.37
C ASP A 239 -7.34 25.56 18.84
N THR A 240 -7.04 25.54 20.13
CA THR A 240 -5.91 26.23 20.77
C THR A 240 -4.82 25.25 21.16
N CYS A 241 -3.62 25.77 21.52
CA CYS A 241 -2.51 25.01 22.05
C CYS A 241 -2.90 24.06 23.19
N PRO A 242 -2.29 22.88 23.28
CA PRO A 242 -2.51 22.00 24.40
C PRO A 242 -2.03 22.67 25.70
N PRO A 243 -2.75 22.51 26.84
CA PRO A 243 -2.32 23.05 28.13
C PRO A 243 -0.91 22.63 28.53
N TRP A 244 -0.47 21.46 28.10
CA TRP A 244 0.91 21.02 28.27
C TRP A 244 1.39 20.19 27.08
N GLN A 245 2.68 20.24 26.83
CA GLN A 245 3.36 19.38 25.86
C GLN A 245 4.83 19.18 26.26
N ILE A 246 5.42 18.06 25.82
CA ILE A 246 6.84 17.78 25.90
C ILE A 246 7.39 17.85 24.50
N SER A 247 8.28 18.80 24.24
CA SER A 247 9.04 18.90 23.01
C SER A 247 10.46 18.39 23.24
N ALA A 248 11.04 17.64 22.29
CA ALA A 248 12.38 17.11 22.41
C ALA A 248 13.10 17.10 21.06
N GLU A 249 14.41 17.17 21.11
CA GLU A 249 15.26 17.07 19.92
C GLU A 249 15.14 15.69 19.28
N LYS A 250 15.06 14.65 20.14
CA LYS A 250 14.88 13.26 19.75
C LYS A 250 13.94 12.55 20.73
N ILE A 251 12.99 11.83 20.19
CA ILE A 251 12.12 10.92 20.94
C ILE A 251 12.36 9.52 20.40
N ARG A 252 12.63 8.56 21.29
CA ARG A 252 12.74 7.14 20.97
C ARG A 252 11.63 6.37 21.66
N HIS A 253 10.82 5.67 20.91
CA HIS A 253 9.79 4.77 21.41
C HIS A 253 10.29 3.32 21.32
N ASP A 254 10.52 2.70 22.46
CA ASP A 254 10.81 1.28 22.59
C ASP A 254 9.47 0.53 22.77
N LYS A 255 9.00 -0.07 21.69
CA LYS A 255 7.68 -0.72 21.66
C LYS A 255 7.64 -2.00 22.50
N LYS A 256 8.77 -2.70 22.64
CA LYS A 256 8.87 -3.91 23.48
C LYS A 256 8.77 -3.57 24.97
N LYS A 257 9.50 -2.54 25.39
CA LYS A 257 9.46 -2.07 26.78
C LYS A 257 8.27 -1.17 27.08
N LYS A 258 7.60 -0.69 26.04
CA LYS A 258 6.52 0.29 26.11
C LYS A 258 6.96 1.56 26.86
N ILE A 259 8.11 2.13 26.46
CA ILE A 259 8.69 3.32 27.05
C ILE A 259 9.05 4.33 25.96
N LEU A 260 8.71 5.60 26.21
CA LEU A 260 9.15 6.75 25.44
C LEU A 260 10.33 7.40 26.14
N TYR A 261 11.45 7.55 25.44
CA TYR A 261 12.66 8.23 25.90
C TYR A 261 12.82 9.53 25.13
N TYR A 262 13.24 10.58 25.82
CA TYR A 262 13.40 11.92 25.30
C TYR A 262 14.82 12.42 25.55
N ASP A 263 15.45 12.97 24.52
CA ASP A 263 16.74 13.66 24.62
C ASP A 263 16.51 15.14 24.40
N ASN A 264 17.06 15.99 25.26
CA ASN A 264 16.94 17.45 25.28
C ASN A 264 15.46 17.90 25.23
N ALA A 265 14.74 17.57 26.28
CA ALA A 265 13.30 17.78 26.35
C ALA A 265 12.93 19.05 27.14
N TRP A 266 11.90 19.75 26.68
CA TRP A 266 11.27 20.85 27.38
C TRP A 266 9.81 20.52 27.68
N LEU A 267 9.43 20.68 28.93
CA LEU A 267 8.03 20.76 29.31
C LEU A 267 7.53 22.18 29.08
N THR A 268 6.48 22.30 28.32
CA THR A 268 5.85 23.57 27.96
C THR A 268 4.42 23.59 28.51
N LEU A 269 4.05 24.65 29.24
CA LEU A 269 2.70 24.93 29.70
C LEU A 269 2.19 26.18 28.99
N TYR A 270 1.06 26.07 28.29
CA TYR A 270 0.46 27.19 27.52
C TYR A 270 1.50 27.96 26.70
N ASP A 271 2.31 27.24 25.90
CA ASP A 271 3.41 27.73 25.05
C ASP A 271 4.63 28.33 25.79
N THR A 272 4.63 28.31 27.12
CA THR A 272 5.76 28.78 27.92
C THR A 272 6.62 27.58 28.33
N PRO A 273 7.92 27.49 27.95
CA PRO A 273 8.81 26.45 28.44
C PRO A 273 9.10 26.68 29.91
N VAL A 274 8.77 25.68 30.74
CA VAL A 274 8.88 25.81 32.23
C VAL A 274 9.93 24.91 32.82
N LEU A 275 10.28 23.77 32.16
CA LEU A 275 11.24 22.84 32.72
C LEU A 275 12.03 22.14 31.60
N TYR A 276 13.35 22.06 31.77
CA TYR A 276 14.27 21.39 30.86
C TYR A 276 14.75 20.06 31.47
N PHE A 277 14.75 19.02 30.63
CA PHE A 277 15.29 17.71 30.97
C PHE A 277 16.33 17.30 29.91
N PRO A 278 17.61 17.14 30.26
CA PRO A 278 18.61 16.59 29.34
C PRO A 278 18.22 15.19 28.84
N LYS A 279 17.68 14.37 29.76
CA LYS A 279 17.07 13.07 29.47
C LYS A 279 15.83 12.88 30.31
N PHE A 280 14.80 12.36 29.69
CA PHE A 280 13.51 12.07 30.34
C PHE A 280 12.93 10.79 29.74
N PHE A 281 12.13 10.09 30.48
CA PHE A 281 11.36 8.96 29.98
C PHE A 281 10.04 8.83 30.73
N HIS A 282 9.07 8.25 30.05
CA HIS A 282 7.82 7.82 30.69
C HIS A 282 7.25 6.60 29.96
N PRO A 283 6.33 5.86 30.63
CA PRO A 283 5.63 4.76 29.99
C PRO A 283 4.87 5.23 28.75
N ASP A 284 4.79 4.32 27.77
CA ASP A 284 3.87 4.48 26.63
C ASP A 284 2.45 4.68 27.14
N PRO A 285 1.64 5.54 26.48
CA PRO A 285 0.24 5.76 26.86
C PRO A 285 -0.62 4.50 27.02
N SER A 286 -0.30 3.40 26.34
CA SER A 286 -1.02 2.12 26.46
C SER A 286 -0.77 1.37 27.78
N VAL A 287 0.16 1.82 28.61
CA VAL A 287 0.50 1.14 29.88
C VAL A 287 -0.35 1.65 31.02
N LYS A 288 -1.21 0.78 31.57
CA LYS A 288 -2.16 1.16 32.63
C LYS A 288 -1.51 1.48 33.99
N ARG A 289 -0.38 0.81 34.33
CA ARG A 289 0.35 1.01 35.60
C ARG A 289 1.83 0.74 35.42
N GLN A 290 2.66 1.74 35.73
CA GLN A 290 4.12 1.57 35.84
C GLN A 290 4.65 2.47 36.95
N SER A 291 5.71 2.05 37.64
CA SER A 291 6.45 2.92 38.54
C SER A 291 7.25 3.93 37.74
N GLY A 292 7.18 5.20 38.06
CA GLY A 292 7.91 6.26 37.37
C GLY A 292 7.28 7.62 37.56
N PHE A 293 7.76 8.61 36.80
CA PHE A 293 7.12 9.93 36.73
C PHE A 293 5.74 9.82 36.11
N LEU A 294 4.72 10.21 36.84
CA LEU A 294 3.37 10.32 36.33
C LEU A 294 3.30 11.47 35.31
N MET A 295 2.46 11.31 34.30
CA MET A 295 2.19 12.40 33.38
C MET A 295 1.57 13.58 34.14
N PRO A 296 2.00 14.83 33.86
CA PRO A 296 1.39 15.99 34.47
C PRO A 296 -0.10 16.05 34.12
N THR A 297 -0.95 16.12 35.13
CA THR A 297 -2.37 16.38 34.95
C THR A 297 -2.64 17.81 35.37
N VAL A 298 -3.05 18.67 34.42
CA VAL A 298 -3.45 20.03 34.74
C VAL A 298 -4.95 20.02 35.00
N ILE A 299 -5.33 20.19 36.26
CA ILE A 299 -6.73 20.34 36.67
C ILE A 299 -6.98 21.83 36.88
N SER A 300 -7.88 22.44 36.12
CA SER A 300 -8.42 23.78 36.43
C SER A 300 -9.62 23.58 37.36
N SER A 301 -9.50 24.02 38.59
CA SER A 301 -10.61 24.07 39.53
C SER A 301 -11.19 25.48 39.55
N SER A 302 -12.46 25.62 39.22
CA SER A 302 -13.19 26.88 39.39
C SER A 302 -13.52 27.25 40.85
N ASN A 303 -13.16 26.36 41.80
CA ASN A 303 -13.47 26.48 43.22
C ASN A 303 -12.28 26.88 44.11
N LEU A 304 -11.13 27.20 43.54
CA LEU A 304 -10.04 27.87 44.24
C LEU A 304 -10.02 29.32 43.74
N GLY A 305 -10.79 30.15 44.46
CA GLY A 305 -10.86 31.57 44.24
C GLY A 305 -9.56 32.30 44.51
#